data_745f53d9f26f145c624835875a4f08af
#
_entry.id   745f53d9f26f145c624835875a4f08af
#
_cell.length_a   1.000
_cell.length_b   1.000
_cell.length_c   1.000
_cell.angle_alpha   90.00
_cell.angle_beta   90.00
_cell.angle_gamma   90.00
#
_symmetry.space_group_name_H-M   'P 1'
#
loop_
_entity.id
_entity.type
_entity.pdbx_description
1 polymer ?
#
loop_
_entity_poly.entity_id
_entity_poly.type
_entity_poly.pdbx_seq_one_letter_code
_entity_poly.pdbx_strand_id
1 'polypeptide(L)'
;INCDDVCQSQQLKCDNKWFSIINTCDSMKKHFKCDKCVKSVGPDQPAYLPGQNECLISSHVHHSSCSAAHKDTVRICPCVSYEKEAN
;
A
#
# COMPACT_ATOMS: atom_id res chain seq x y z
N ILE A 1 -9.11 -6.27 1.21
CA ILE A 1 -9.71 -5.00 1.61
C ILE A 1 -8.89 -3.86 1.02
N ASN A 2 -9.55 -2.81 0.57
CA ASN A 2 -8.87 -1.69 -0.06
C ASN A 2 -8.45 -0.64 0.97
N CYS A 3 -7.55 0.26 0.56
CA CYS A 3 -7.02 1.27 1.46
C CYS A 3 -8.04 2.36 1.81
N ASP A 4 -8.98 2.64 0.90
CA ASP A 4 -10.04 3.60 1.22
C ASP A 4 -10.83 3.15 2.45
N ASP A 5 -11.22 1.88 2.50
CA ASP A 5 -11.97 1.32 3.62
C ASP A 5 -11.13 1.27 4.90
N VAL A 6 -9.87 0.86 4.78
CA VAL A 6 -8.97 0.78 5.94
C VAL A 6 -8.78 2.16 6.57
N CYS A 7 -8.48 3.16 5.75
CA CYS A 7 -8.26 4.52 6.24
C CYS A 7 -9.55 5.10 6.84
N GLN A 8 -10.68 4.88 6.17
CA GLN A 8 -11.96 5.39 6.64
C GLN A 8 -12.35 4.78 8.00
N SER A 9 -12.06 3.50 8.21
CA SER A 9 -12.36 2.84 9.49
C SER A 9 -11.60 3.47 10.66
N GLN A 10 -10.51 4.18 10.39
CA GLN A 10 -9.71 4.89 11.37
C GLN A 10 -9.98 6.40 11.37
N GLN A 11 -11.02 6.83 10.66
CA GLN A 11 -11.36 8.24 10.47
C GLN A 11 -10.25 9.01 9.78
N LEU A 12 -9.58 8.34 8.85
CA LEU A 12 -8.51 8.90 8.04
C LEU A 12 -8.87 8.77 6.55
N LYS A 13 -8.06 9.37 5.72
CA LYS A 13 -8.23 9.38 4.28
C LYS A 13 -7.01 8.75 3.60
N CYS A 14 -7.23 7.89 2.63
CA CYS A 14 -6.14 7.36 1.82
C CYS A 14 -5.70 8.42 0.80
N ASP A 15 -4.38 8.65 0.69
CA ASP A 15 -3.84 9.66 -0.21
C ASP A 15 -2.87 9.01 -1.19
N ASN A 16 -3.27 8.94 -2.46
CA ASN A 16 -2.51 8.28 -3.53
C ASN A 16 -1.10 8.82 -3.70
N LYS A 17 -0.87 10.11 -3.42
CA LYS A 17 0.43 10.72 -3.66
C LYS A 17 1.55 10.12 -2.82
N TRP A 18 1.22 9.46 -1.71
CA TRP A 18 2.21 8.87 -0.82
C TRP A 18 2.65 7.47 -1.24
N PHE A 19 1.98 6.86 -2.22
CA PHE A 19 2.38 5.52 -2.68
C PHE A 19 3.82 5.50 -3.20
N SER A 20 4.27 6.55 -3.88
CA SER A 20 5.63 6.61 -4.39
C SER A 20 6.69 6.59 -3.29
N ILE A 21 6.34 7.10 -2.11
CA ILE A 21 7.26 7.15 -0.97
C ILE A 21 7.35 5.79 -0.28
N ILE A 22 6.22 5.09 -0.14
CA ILE A 22 6.18 3.79 0.53
C ILE A 22 6.48 2.62 -0.41
N ASN A 23 6.65 2.87 -1.70
CA ASN A 23 6.88 1.83 -2.71
C ASN A 23 8.36 1.46 -2.78
N THR A 24 8.93 1.04 -1.66
CA THR A 24 10.32 0.59 -1.57
C THR A 24 10.40 -0.68 -0.72
N CYS A 25 11.42 -1.49 -0.97
CA CYS A 25 11.65 -2.70 -0.17
C CYS A 25 11.91 -2.35 1.29
N ASP A 26 12.66 -1.28 1.55
CA ASP A 26 12.96 -0.86 2.92
C ASP A 26 11.70 -0.49 3.68
N SER A 27 10.80 0.25 3.04
CA SER A 27 9.54 0.64 3.64
C SER A 27 8.68 -0.58 3.93
N MET A 28 8.57 -1.51 2.97
CA MET A 28 7.77 -2.71 3.13
C MET A 28 8.30 -3.60 4.26
N LYS A 29 9.62 -3.73 4.37
CA LYS A 29 10.23 -4.58 5.40
C LYS A 29 10.08 -4.03 6.81
N LYS A 30 9.76 -2.75 6.95
CA LYS A 30 9.44 -2.17 8.26
C LYS A 30 8.09 -2.64 8.78
N HIS A 31 7.20 -3.06 7.89
CA HIS A 31 5.82 -3.42 8.23
C HIS A 31 5.53 -4.91 8.06
N PHE A 32 6.28 -5.60 7.22
CA PHE A 32 6.06 -7.01 6.91
C PHE A 32 7.38 -7.77 6.94
N LYS A 33 7.31 -9.02 7.44
CA LYS A 33 8.48 -9.90 7.48
C LYS A 33 8.52 -10.72 6.18
N CYS A 34 8.87 -10.06 5.10
CA CYS A 34 8.96 -10.74 3.82
C CYS A 34 10.39 -11.24 3.57
N ASP A 35 10.52 -12.45 3.01
CA ASP A 35 11.81 -13.03 2.66
C ASP A 35 12.37 -12.43 1.38
N LYS A 36 11.47 -12.04 0.47
CA LYS A 36 11.83 -11.48 -0.82
C LYS A 36 11.07 -10.18 -1.04
N CYS A 37 11.68 -9.30 -1.81
CA CYS A 37 11.03 -8.09 -2.27
C CYS A 37 11.22 -8.02 -3.78
N VAL A 38 10.11 -8.08 -4.53
CA VAL A 38 10.14 -8.16 -5.99
C VAL A 38 9.33 -7.04 -6.60
N LYS A 39 9.70 -6.63 -7.81
CA LYS A 39 8.91 -5.68 -8.58
C LYS A 39 7.81 -6.42 -9.31
N SER A 40 6.65 -5.82 -9.32
CA SER A 40 5.46 -6.39 -9.94
C SER A 40 4.60 -5.26 -10.52
N VAL A 41 3.49 -5.60 -11.12
CA VAL A 41 2.55 -4.63 -11.66
C VAL A 41 1.17 -4.93 -11.13
N GLY A 42 0.56 -3.95 -10.46
CA GLY A 42 -0.79 -4.10 -9.94
C GLY A 42 -1.20 -2.86 -9.15
N PRO A 43 -2.46 -2.46 -9.26
CA PRO A 43 -2.94 -1.26 -8.57
C PRO A 43 -3.05 -1.41 -7.06
N ASP A 44 -2.97 -2.64 -6.53
CA ASP A 44 -2.97 -2.92 -5.09
C ASP A 44 -1.57 -2.80 -4.46
N GLN A 45 -0.53 -2.56 -5.27
CA GLN A 45 0.84 -2.51 -4.80
C GLN A 45 1.27 -1.08 -4.46
N PRO A 46 2.19 -0.91 -3.49
CA PRO A 46 2.96 -1.96 -2.81
C PRO A 46 2.08 -2.79 -1.88
N ALA A 47 2.38 -4.07 -1.77
CA ALA A 47 1.57 -5.00 -1.00
C ALA A 47 2.42 -6.18 -0.50
N TYR A 48 1.88 -6.89 0.49
CA TYR A 48 2.51 -8.10 1.03
C TYR A 48 1.72 -9.32 0.58
N LEU A 49 2.43 -10.35 0.11
CA LEU A 49 1.85 -11.61 -0.33
C LEU A 49 2.18 -12.70 0.70
N PRO A 50 1.30 -12.93 1.68
CA PRO A 50 1.62 -13.82 2.80
C PRO A 50 1.85 -15.28 2.38
N GLY A 51 1.15 -15.77 1.36
CA GLY A 51 1.30 -17.14 0.90
C GLY A 51 2.70 -17.48 0.42
N GLN A 52 3.45 -16.49 -0.03
CA GLN A 52 4.82 -16.67 -0.53
C GLN A 52 5.84 -15.88 0.29
N ASN A 53 5.39 -15.20 1.31
CA ASN A 53 6.22 -14.36 2.16
C ASN A 53 7.04 -13.33 1.36
N GLU A 54 6.38 -12.72 0.37
CA GLU A 54 7.01 -11.75 -0.51
C GLU A 54 6.41 -10.36 -0.34
N CYS A 55 7.28 -9.35 -0.41
CA CYS A 55 6.85 -7.96 -0.56
C CYS A 55 6.86 -7.61 -2.04
N LEU A 56 5.77 -6.99 -2.50
CA LEU A 56 5.62 -6.59 -3.89
C LEU A 56 5.70 -5.07 -3.96
N ILE A 57 6.65 -4.55 -4.73
CA ILE A 57 6.70 -3.12 -5.01
C ILE A 57 6.30 -2.91 -6.46
N SER A 58 5.63 -1.80 -6.72
CA SER A 58 5.10 -1.53 -8.05
C SER A 58 6.16 -0.95 -8.97
N SER A 59 6.28 -1.49 -10.18
CA SER A 59 7.11 -0.90 -11.22
C SER A 59 6.40 0.29 -11.89
N HIS A 60 5.09 0.45 -11.63
CA HIS A 60 4.27 1.53 -12.18
C HIS A 60 3.44 2.14 -11.05
N VAL A 61 4.11 2.80 -10.11
CA VAL A 61 3.46 3.30 -8.88
C VAL A 61 2.35 4.31 -9.17
N HIS A 62 2.38 4.97 -10.31
CA HIS A 62 1.30 5.90 -10.70
C HIS A 62 -0.03 5.20 -10.89
N HIS A 63 -0.01 3.89 -11.11
CA HIS A 63 -1.22 3.09 -11.26
C HIS A 63 -1.72 2.53 -9.93
N SER A 64 -0.98 2.74 -8.85
CA SER A 64 -1.43 2.31 -7.52
C SER A 64 -2.67 3.11 -7.11
N SER A 65 -3.62 2.43 -6.51
CA SER A 65 -4.92 3.02 -6.21
C SER A 65 -5.37 2.67 -4.80
N CYS A 66 -5.92 3.67 -4.12
CA CYS A 66 -6.51 3.46 -2.79
C CYS A 66 -7.70 2.50 -2.83
N SER A 67 -8.41 2.43 -3.95
CA SER A 67 -9.61 1.60 -4.09
C SER A 67 -9.32 0.15 -4.47
N ALA A 68 -8.11 -0.15 -4.94
CA ALA A 68 -7.79 -1.49 -5.41
C ALA A 68 -7.58 -2.45 -4.24
N ALA A 69 -7.94 -3.71 -4.48
CA ALA A 69 -7.75 -4.80 -3.53
C ALA A 69 -7.47 -6.09 -4.28
N HIS A 70 -6.74 -6.99 -3.65
CA HIS A 70 -6.49 -8.32 -4.19
C HIS A 70 -6.64 -9.33 -3.05
N LYS A 71 -7.34 -10.43 -3.30
CA LYS A 71 -7.68 -11.41 -2.25
C LYS A 71 -6.46 -12.04 -1.60
N ASP A 72 -5.34 -12.11 -2.31
CA ASP A 72 -4.13 -12.80 -1.84
C ASP A 72 -3.10 -11.85 -1.23
N THR A 73 -3.34 -10.54 -1.25
CA THR A 73 -2.37 -9.56 -0.76
C THR A 73 -2.91 -8.75 0.42
N VAL A 74 -1.98 -8.31 1.26
CA VAL A 74 -2.26 -7.36 2.34
C VAL A 74 -1.61 -6.04 1.94
N ARG A 75 -2.42 -4.97 1.94
CA ARG A 75 -1.96 -3.68 1.47
C ARG A 75 -1.32 -2.86 2.58
N ILE A 76 -0.34 -2.04 2.19
CA ILE A 76 0.12 -0.94 3.01
C ILE A 76 -0.63 0.31 2.58
N CYS A 77 -1.20 1.04 3.53
CA CYS A 77 -2.14 2.12 3.21
C CYS A 77 -1.63 3.48 3.70
N PRO A 78 -1.47 4.45 2.78
CA PRO A 78 -1.04 5.81 3.16
C PRO A 78 -2.22 6.62 3.67
N CYS A 79 -2.59 6.42 4.92
CA CYS A 79 -3.68 7.14 5.54
C CYS A 79 -3.20 8.48 6.10
N VAL A 80 -3.94 9.55 5.80
CA VAL A 80 -3.63 10.90 6.28
C VAL A 80 -4.84 11.50 7.00
N SER A 81 -4.59 12.50 7.83
CA SER A 81 -5.64 13.20 8.56
C SER A 81 -6.40 14.14 7.63
N TYR A 82 -7.73 14.18 7.77
CA TYR A 82 -8.55 15.17 7.07
C TYR A 82 -8.18 16.60 7.44
N GLU A 83 -7.83 16.83 8.69
CA GLU A 83 -7.43 18.17 9.16
C GLU A 83 -6.20 18.67 8.42
N LYS A 84 -5.26 17.79 8.14
CA LYS A 84 -4.05 18.12 7.40
C LYS A 84 -4.37 18.53 5.98
N GLU A 85 -5.40 17.95 5.39
CA GLU A 85 -5.84 18.27 4.04
C GLU A 85 -6.56 19.63 3.99
N ALA A 86 -7.25 19.99 5.06
CA ALA A 86 -8.01 21.24 5.12
C ALA A 86 -7.13 22.49 5.14
N ASN A 87 -5.87 22.32 5.47
CA ASN A 87 -4.89 23.40 5.51
C ASN A 87 -4.06 23.44 4.23
#